data_bcd695d723b6d26eb70e1c4c0912ff2a
#
_entry.id   bcd695d723b6d26eb70e1c4c0912ff2a
#
_cell.length_a   1.000
_cell.length_b   1.000
_cell.length_c   1.000
_cell.angle_alpha   90.00
_cell.angle_beta   90.00
_cell.angle_gamma   90.00
#
_symmetry.space_group_name_H-M   'P 1'
#
loop_
_entity.id
_entity.type
_entity.pdbx_description
1 polymer ?
#
loop_
_entity_poly.entity_id
_entity_poly.type
_entity_poly.pdbx_seq_one_letter_code
_entity_poly.pdbx_strand_id
1 'polypeptide(L)'
;VINLSYGTNEGAHDGNTLFENYIADINGIWKNMIVIAAGNEGESRHHVRTIVKSVENSRTEFAIGENERDMRLFIWKYFQDEFEIFLNTPSGKRINILESVSINSERENIDSVMVMPTPYNGKQLIEVQFRAGKNLNYVLPGIWGIEFEVSGKIKCGVVDMWLPTIEAIGLSTGFLRPS
;
A
#
# COMPACT_ATOMS: atom_id res chain seq x y z
N VAL A 1 27.55 -11.06 13.94
CA VAL A 1 26.61 -11.28 12.82
C VAL A 1 25.21 -11.35 13.39
N ILE A 2 24.30 -10.60 12.80
CA ILE A 2 22.86 -10.60 13.16
C ILE A 2 22.13 -11.15 11.94
N ASN A 3 21.27 -12.15 12.15
CA ASN A 3 20.38 -12.67 11.12
C ASN A 3 18.94 -12.16 11.40
N LEU A 4 18.38 -11.44 10.44
CA LEU A 4 17.02 -10.93 10.45
C LEU A 4 16.16 -11.73 9.47
N SER A 5 15.64 -12.87 9.93
CA SER A 5 14.65 -13.66 9.20
C SER A 5 13.23 -13.13 9.49
N TYR A 6 13.03 -11.85 9.25
CA TYR A 6 11.78 -11.14 9.44
C TYR A 6 11.48 -10.32 8.19
N GLY A 7 10.23 -10.30 7.78
CA GLY A 7 9.76 -9.52 6.64
C GLY A 7 8.50 -8.73 7.00
N THR A 8 8.30 -7.61 6.34
CA THR A 8 7.09 -6.81 6.40
C THR A 8 6.82 -6.18 5.05
N ASN A 9 5.57 -6.02 4.69
CA ASN A 9 5.14 -5.26 3.51
C ASN A 9 4.88 -3.79 3.85
N GLU A 10 5.14 -3.37 5.09
CA GLU A 10 5.11 -1.97 5.50
C GLU A 10 6.43 -1.29 5.15
N GLY A 11 6.35 -0.05 4.71
CA GLY A 11 7.52 0.72 4.32
C GLY A 11 7.59 1.01 2.82
N ALA A 12 8.47 1.93 2.45
CA ALA A 12 8.63 2.36 1.06
C ALA A 12 9.46 1.40 0.21
N HIS A 13 10.12 0.42 0.81
CA HIS A 13 11.01 -0.57 0.19
C HIS A 13 12.07 0.06 -0.75
N ASP A 14 12.65 1.17 -0.34
CA ASP A 14 13.62 1.94 -1.14
C ASP A 14 14.92 2.25 -0.39
N GLY A 15 15.09 1.67 0.79
CA GLY A 15 16.29 1.88 1.63
C GLY A 15 16.27 3.19 2.42
N ASN A 16 15.20 3.97 2.38
CA ASN A 16 15.14 5.31 2.96
C ASN A 16 14.16 5.46 4.12
N THR A 17 13.56 4.38 4.60
CA THR A 17 12.77 4.45 5.84
C THR A 17 13.69 4.59 7.06
N LEU A 18 13.16 5.07 8.16
CA LEU A 18 13.93 5.24 9.39
C LEU A 18 14.57 3.91 9.85
N PHE A 19 13.83 2.81 9.72
CA PHE A 19 14.32 1.48 10.10
C PHE A 19 15.44 0.98 9.16
N GLU A 20 15.28 1.17 7.85
CA GLU A 20 16.30 0.79 6.86
C GLU A 20 17.58 1.60 7.05
N ASN A 21 17.48 2.91 7.27
CA ASN A 21 18.63 3.75 7.58
C ASN A 21 19.31 3.32 8.88
N TYR A 22 18.55 3.00 9.92
CA TYR A 22 19.11 2.51 11.18
C TYR A 22 19.88 1.19 11.01
N ILE A 23 19.37 0.26 10.20
CA ILE A 23 20.07 -0.98 9.87
C ILE A 23 21.36 -0.67 9.10
N ALA A 24 21.31 0.23 8.11
CA ALA A 24 22.47 0.62 7.33
C ALA A 24 23.54 1.26 8.22
N ASP A 25 23.17 2.14 9.11
CA ASP A 25 24.08 2.80 10.05
C ASP A 25 24.76 1.80 10.97
N ILE A 26 24.02 0.87 11.59
CA ILE A 26 24.56 -0.17 12.44
C ILE A 26 25.51 -1.09 11.66
N ASN A 27 25.15 -1.45 10.44
CA ASN A 27 26.00 -2.29 9.59
C ASN A 27 27.30 -1.58 9.18
N GLY A 28 27.29 -0.26 9.13
CA GLY A 28 28.47 0.58 8.88
C GLY A 28 29.46 0.63 10.07
N ILE A 29 29.04 0.24 11.26
CA ILE A 29 29.92 0.17 12.43
C ILE A 29 30.84 -1.05 12.31
N TRP A 30 32.13 -0.85 12.54
CA TRP A 30 33.15 -1.89 12.39
C TRP A 30 32.82 -3.20 13.14
N LYS A 31 33.02 -4.33 12.44
CA LYS A 31 32.74 -5.71 12.90
C LYS A 31 31.25 -6.08 13.02
N ASN A 32 30.32 -5.28 12.55
CA ASN A 32 28.95 -5.67 12.45
C ASN A 32 28.63 -6.21 11.06
N MET A 33 27.76 -7.20 11.00
CA MET A 33 27.19 -7.73 9.78
C MET A 33 25.71 -8.09 10.05
N ILE A 34 24.83 -7.54 9.26
CA ILE A 34 23.39 -7.83 9.32
C ILE A 34 23.00 -8.50 8.02
N VAL A 35 22.41 -9.67 8.11
CA VAL A 35 21.88 -10.44 6.98
C VAL A 35 20.36 -10.39 7.08
N ILE A 36 19.72 -9.96 6.00
CA ILE A 36 18.27 -9.77 5.95
C ILE A 36 17.69 -10.77 4.94
N ALA A 37 16.59 -11.42 5.31
CA ALA A 37 15.86 -12.30 4.42
C ALA A 37 15.21 -11.48 3.28
N ALA A 38 15.26 -12.00 2.06
CA ALA A 38 14.60 -11.39 0.91
C ALA A 38 13.06 -11.58 0.90
N GLY A 39 12.52 -12.38 1.83
CA GLY A 39 11.10 -12.74 1.87
C GLY A 39 10.81 -14.02 1.09
N ASN A 40 9.59 -14.51 1.23
CA ASN A 40 9.11 -15.77 0.61
C ASN A 40 7.74 -15.60 -0.08
N GLU A 41 7.28 -14.36 -0.26
CA GLU A 41 5.94 -14.03 -0.78
C GLU A 41 5.94 -13.60 -2.25
N GLY A 42 6.92 -13.98 -3.06
CA GLY A 42 7.04 -13.58 -4.46
C GLY A 42 5.83 -13.93 -5.34
N GLU A 43 5.03 -14.93 -4.95
CA GLU A 43 3.82 -15.35 -5.68
C GLU A 43 2.51 -14.93 -4.99
N SER A 44 2.58 -14.22 -3.85
CA SER A 44 1.40 -13.90 -3.03
C SER A 44 0.51 -12.78 -3.60
N ARG A 45 0.95 -12.10 -4.67
CA ARG A 45 0.23 -10.98 -5.30
C ARG A 45 -0.03 -9.81 -4.35
N HIS A 46 0.86 -9.58 -3.39
CA HIS A 46 0.71 -8.53 -2.39
C HIS A 46 1.43 -7.23 -2.75
N HIS A 47 2.11 -7.18 -3.89
CA HIS A 47 2.74 -5.98 -4.41
C HIS A 47 2.32 -5.70 -5.86
N VAL A 48 2.15 -4.43 -6.18
CA VAL A 48 2.01 -3.96 -7.55
C VAL A 48 2.68 -2.59 -7.71
N ARG A 49 3.39 -2.43 -8.81
CA ARG A 49 3.90 -1.14 -9.26
C ARG A 49 3.08 -0.63 -10.43
N THR A 50 2.55 0.57 -10.29
CA THR A 50 1.81 1.27 -11.34
C THR A 50 2.59 2.50 -11.78
N ILE A 51 2.59 2.77 -13.09
CA ILE A 51 3.20 3.99 -13.64
C ILE A 51 2.08 4.91 -14.10
N VAL A 52 1.95 6.04 -13.42
CA VAL A 52 1.01 7.11 -13.78
C VAL A 52 1.67 8.01 -14.80
N LYS A 53 1.07 8.12 -15.99
CA LYS A 53 1.56 8.95 -17.10
C LYS A 53 0.72 10.21 -17.23
N SER A 54 1.34 11.28 -17.70
CA SER A 54 0.70 12.61 -17.79
C SER A 54 -0.54 12.69 -18.72
N VAL A 55 -0.81 11.68 -19.50
CA VAL A 55 -1.86 11.69 -20.54
C VAL A 55 -2.93 10.62 -20.37
N GLU A 56 -2.79 9.70 -19.45
CA GLU A 56 -3.71 8.57 -19.29
C GLU A 56 -4.02 8.32 -17.82
N ASN A 57 -5.29 8.12 -17.51
CA ASN A 57 -5.69 7.60 -16.20
C ASN A 57 -5.21 6.16 -16.07
N SER A 58 -4.58 5.87 -14.96
CA SER A 58 -4.09 4.53 -14.65
C SER A 58 -5.03 3.86 -13.65
N ARG A 59 -5.25 2.56 -13.79
CA ARG A 59 -6.10 1.78 -12.91
C ARG A 59 -5.41 0.49 -12.50
N THR A 60 -5.54 0.16 -11.24
CA THR A 60 -5.11 -1.11 -10.65
C THR A 60 -6.26 -1.74 -9.90
N GLU A 61 -6.37 -3.06 -9.92
CA GLU A 61 -7.43 -3.79 -9.24
C GLU A 61 -6.85 -4.82 -8.28
N PHE A 62 -7.54 -5.00 -7.15
CA PHE A 62 -7.25 -6.05 -6.18
C PHE A 62 -8.54 -6.70 -5.71
N ALA A 63 -8.44 -7.97 -5.36
CA ALA A 63 -9.54 -8.70 -4.75
C ALA A 63 -9.40 -8.69 -3.24
N ILE A 64 -10.50 -8.52 -2.53
CA ILE A 64 -10.64 -8.84 -1.12
C ILE A 64 -11.44 -10.13 -1.03
N GLY A 65 -10.85 -11.16 -0.42
CA GLY A 65 -11.46 -12.46 -0.22
C GLY A 65 -12.58 -12.44 0.80
N GLU A 66 -13.30 -13.54 0.89
CA GLU A 66 -14.28 -13.77 1.95
C GLU A 66 -13.56 -13.91 3.30
N ASN A 67 -14.17 -13.44 4.37
CA ASN A 67 -13.68 -13.57 5.76
C ASN A 67 -12.50 -12.68 6.17
N GLU A 68 -12.13 -11.67 5.39
CA GLU A 68 -11.20 -10.65 5.84
C GLU A 68 -11.87 -9.78 6.91
N ARG A 69 -11.25 -9.64 8.08
CA ARG A 69 -11.81 -8.83 9.19
C ARG A 69 -11.30 -7.42 9.18
N ASP A 70 -10.04 -7.26 8.87
CA ASP A 70 -9.31 -5.99 8.82
C ASP A 70 -8.24 -6.15 7.74
N MET A 71 -8.09 -5.15 6.91
CA MET A 71 -7.07 -5.12 5.87
C MET A 71 -6.54 -3.71 5.68
N ARG A 72 -5.27 -3.60 5.35
CA ARG A 72 -4.64 -2.34 5.00
C ARG A 72 -4.10 -2.38 3.58
N LEU A 73 -4.09 -1.22 2.96
CA LEU A 73 -3.43 -0.99 1.69
C LEU A 73 -2.48 0.17 1.88
N PHE A 74 -1.22 -0.04 1.56
CA PHE A 74 -0.17 0.97 1.61
C PHE A 74 0.14 1.43 0.21
N ILE A 75 -0.05 2.72 -0.07
CA ILE A 75 0.21 3.34 -1.36
C ILE A 75 1.36 4.33 -1.19
N TRP A 76 2.47 4.05 -1.85
CA TRP A 76 3.66 4.89 -1.83
C TRP A 76 3.82 5.61 -3.15
N LYS A 77 3.81 6.94 -3.13
CA LYS A 77 4.02 7.80 -4.30
C LYS A 77 5.09 8.84 -4.02
N TYR A 78 5.71 9.36 -5.07
CA TYR A 78 6.56 10.53 -4.93
C TYR A 78 5.71 11.77 -4.58
N PHE A 79 6.06 12.49 -3.52
CA PHE A 79 5.19 13.53 -2.96
C PHE A 79 4.92 14.69 -3.94
N GLN A 80 5.86 14.95 -4.86
CA GLN A 80 5.74 16.02 -5.87
C GLN A 80 4.89 15.65 -7.08
N ASP A 81 4.43 14.41 -7.18
CA ASP A 81 3.53 14.01 -8.25
C ASP A 81 2.10 14.45 -7.93
N GLU A 82 1.48 15.17 -8.85
CA GLU A 82 0.17 15.78 -8.69
C GLU A 82 -0.89 14.95 -9.43
N PHE A 83 -1.51 14.04 -8.72
CA PHE A 83 -2.65 13.25 -9.17
C PHE A 83 -3.56 12.90 -8.00
N GLU A 84 -4.84 12.78 -8.30
CA GLU A 84 -5.86 12.30 -7.38
C GLU A 84 -5.88 10.76 -7.36
N ILE A 85 -6.26 10.19 -6.22
CA ILE A 85 -6.38 8.74 -6.06
C ILE A 85 -7.80 8.41 -5.62
N PHE A 86 -8.48 7.60 -6.42
CA PHE A 86 -9.84 7.18 -6.16
C PHE A 86 -9.88 5.68 -5.88
N LEU A 87 -10.59 5.33 -4.82
CA LEU A 87 -10.95 3.96 -4.49
C LEU A 87 -12.34 3.67 -5.04
N ASN A 88 -12.45 2.65 -5.88
CA ASN A 88 -13.70 2.15 -6.41
C ASN A 88 -14.11 0.88 -5.65
N THR A 89 -15.26 0.91 -5.00
CA THR A 89 -15.76 -0.22 -4.20
C THR A 89 -16.52 -1.23 -5.05
N PRO A 90 -16.64 -2.50 -4.61
CA PRO A 90 -17.50 -3.49 -5.28
C PRO A 90 -18.98 -3.07 -5.33
N SER A 91 -19.41 -2.18 -4.44
CA SER A 91 -20.76 -1.61 -4.45
C SER A 91 -20.99 -0.50 -5.45
N GLY A 92 -19.92 -0.08 -6.18
CA GLY A 92 -19.98 0.96 -7.22
C GLY A 92 -19.74 2.39 -6.71
N LYS A 93 -19.30 2.57 -5.46
CA LYS A 93 -18.91 3.89 -4.97
C LYS A 93 -17.50 4.24 -5.42
N ARG A 94 -17.28 5.52 -5.69
CA ARG A 94 -15.97 6.12 -6.00
C ARG A 94 -15.61 7.13 -4.92
N ILE A 95 -14.47 6.95 -4.28
CA ILE A 95 -14.06 7.68 -3.06
C ILE A 95 -12.68 8.27 -3.31
N ASN A 96 -12.53 9.59 -3.20
CA ASN A 96 -11.20 10.21 -3.19
C ASN A 96 -10.52 9.92 -1.86
N ILE A 97 -9.37 9.24 -1.88
CA ILE A 97 -8.66 8.81 -0.68
C ILE A 97 -7.46 9.71 -0.31
N LEU A 98 -7.17 10.75 -1.10
CA LEU A 98 -6.18 11.77 -0.71
C LEU A 98 -6.73 12.74 0.34
N GLU A 99 -8.04 12.97 0.33
CA GLU A 99 -8.68 13.67 1.42
C GLU A 99 -8.86 12.66 2.57
N SER A 100 -8.29 12.91 3.73
CA SER A 100 -8.46 12.03 4.90
C SER A 100 -9.93 11.64 5.05
N VAL A 101 -10.24 10.41 4.67
CA VAL A 101 -11.62 9.91 4.56
C VAL A 101 -11.91 8.98 5.72
N SER A 102 -13.07 9.16 6.32
CA SER A 102 -13.64 8.18 7.24
C SER A 102 -15.07 7.86 6.80
N ILE A 103 -15.25 6.69 6.24
CA ILE A 103 -16.55 6.18 5.78
C ILE A 103 -16.95 4.99 6.64
N ASN A 104 -18.07 5.14 7.34
CA ASN A 104 -18.63 4.05 8.12
C ASN A 104 -20.12 3.86 7.74
N SER A 105 -20.34 3.02 6.74
CA SER A 105 -21.64 2.69 6.19
C SER A 105 -22.07 1.25 6.54
N GLU A 106 -23.22 0.84 6.05
CA GLU A 106 -23.71 -0.53 6.25
C GLU A 106 -22.79 -1.58 5.59
N ARG A 107 -22.15 -1.23 4.49
CA ARG A 107 -21.33 -2.13 3.67
C ARG A 107 -19.85 -1.84 3.72
N GLU A 108 -19.48 -0.57 3.77
CA GLU A 108 -18.09 -0.15 3.76
C GLU A 108 -17.73 0.58 5.06
N ASN A 109 -16.59 0.22 5.61
CA ASN A 109 -15.94 0.94 6.70
C ASN A 109 -14.48 1.13 6.29
N ILE A 110 -14.16 2.36 5.86
CA ILE A 110 -12.90 2.71 5.21
C ILE A 110 -12.37 3.98 5.86
N ASP A 111 -11.16 3.91 6.35
CA ASP A 111 -10.40 5.08 6.79
C ASP A 111 -9.18 5.25 5.88
N SER A 112 -8.88 6.47 5.47
CA SER A 112 -7.62 6.78 4.81
C SER A 112 -6.85 7.84 5.58
N VAL A 113 -5.54 7.64 5.69
CA VAL A 113 -4.61 8.56 6.33
C VAL A 113 -3.46 8.82 5.38
N MET A 114 -3.13 10.09 5.19
CA MET A 114 -1.98 10.51 4.41
C MET A 114 -0.83 10.87 5.36
N VAL A 115 0.32 10.23 5.15
CA VAL A 115 1.54 10.52 5.88
C VAL A 115 2.49 11.29 4.97
N MET A 116 2.88 12.49 5.39
CA MET A 116 3.76 13.35 4.62
C MET A 116 5.20 12.80 4.58
N PRO A 117 5.96 13.09 3.53
CA PRO A 117 7.35 12.67 3.41
C PRO A 117 8.20 13.24 4.55
N THR A 118 9.23 12.51 4.90
CA THR A 118 10.26 12.96 5.87
C THR A 118 11.48 13.51 5.12
N PRO A 119 12.40 14.20 5.80
CA PRO A 119 13.68 14.61 5.19
C PRO A 119 14.51 13.45 4.63
N TYR A 120 14.25 12.23 5.09
CA TYR A 120 14.99 11.01 4.69
C TYR A 120 14.32 10.29 3.51
N ASN A 121 13.02 10.49 3.31
CA ASN A 121 12.26 9.81 2.26
C ASN A 121 11.32 10.79 1.57
N GLY A 122 11.56 11.03 0.28
CA GLY A 122 10.72 11.89 -0.57
C GLY A 122 9.41 11.26 -1.02
N LYS A 123 9.09 10.04 -0.57
CA LYS A 123 7.81 9.38 -0.83
C LYS A 123 6.77 9.74 0.22
N GLN A 124 5.55 9.83 -0.22
CA GLN A 124 4.35 10.03 0.58
C GLN A 124 3.62 8.70 0.71
N LEU A 125 3.21 8.35 1.91
CA LEU A 125 2.36 7.20 2.17
C LEU A 125 0.90 7.62 2.25
N ILE A 126 0.04 6.89 1.56
CA ILE A 126 -1.40 6.88 1.80
C ILE A 126 -1.73 5.49 2.33
N GLU A 127 -2.16 5.42 3.58
CA GLU A 127 -2.63 4.20 4.20
C GLU A 127 -4.15 4.17 4.14
N VAL A 128 -4.71 3.09 3.59
CA VAL A 128 -6.15 2.86 3.54
C VAL A 128 -6.46 1.64 4.40
N GLN A 129 -7.28 1.82 5.40
CA GLN A 129 -7.75 0.76 6.27
C GLN A 129 -9.17 0.36 5.92
N PHE A 130 -9.38 -0.94 5.73
CA PHE A 130 -10.67 -1.55 5.45
C PHE A 130 -11.12 -2.35 6.65
N ARG A 131 -12.36 -2.16 7.07
CA ARG A 131 -13.00 -2.92 8.15
C ARG A 131 -14.39 -3.38 7.72
N ALA A 132 -14.97 -4.26 8.50
CA ALA A 132 -16.35 -4.67 8.31
C ALA A 132 -17.31 -3.46 8.41
N GLY A 133 -18.22 -3.34 7.47
CA GLY A 133 -19.34 -2.41 7.55
C GLY A 133 -20.29 -2.77 8.71
N LYS A 134 -21.20 -1.85 9.08
CA LYS A 134 -22.08 -2.01 10.27
C LYS A 134 -22.88 -3.30 10.29
N ASN A 135 -23.30 -3.78 9.12
CA ASN A 135 -24.15 -4.96 8.97
C ASN A 135 -23.37 -6.20 8.48
N LEU A 136 -22.03 -6.15 8.52
CA LEU A 136 -21.16 -7.22 8.06
C LEU A 136 -20.24 -7.67 9.19
N ASN A 137 -19.87 -8.96 9.16
CA ASN A 137 -18.86 -9.51 10.06
C ASN A 137 -17.44 -9.40 9.48
N TYR A 138 -17.34 -9.13 8.18
CA TYR A 138 -16.11 -9.10 7.41
C TYR A 138 -16.09 -7.89 6.46
N VAL A 139 -14.93 -7.52 6.00
CA VAL A 139 -14.74 -6.50 4.96
C VAL A 139 -15.55 -6.93 3.72
N LEU A 140 -16.15 -5.98 3.02
CA LEU A 140 -16.92 -6.25 1.82
C LEU A 140 -16.03 -6.98 0.79
N PRO A 141 -16.30 -8.27 0.50
CA PRO A 141 -15.51 -9.02 -0.46
C PRO A 141 -15.80 -8.58 -1.89
N GLY A 142 -14.86 -8.85 -2.79
CA GLY A 142 -15.01 -8.57 -4.21
C GLY A 142 -13.83 -7.80 -4.80
N ILE A 143 -14.02 -7.30 -6.02
CA ILE A 143 -12.99 -6.56 -6.74
C ILE A 143 -13.09 -5.08 -6.40
N TRP A 144 -12.00 -4.55 -5.89
CA TRP A 144 -11.79 -3.14 -5.61
C TRP A 144 -10.87 -2.53 -6.66
N GLY A 145 -11.11 -1.29 -7.04
CA GLY A 145 -10.28 -0.57 -8.01
C GLY A 145 -9.58 0.61 -7.37
N ILE A 146 -8.34 0.86 -7.79
CA ILE A 146 -7.60 2.09 -7.49
C ILE A 146 -7.39 2.79 -8.82
N GLU A 147 -7.82 4.03 -8.91
CA GLU A 147 -7.73 4.85 -10.11
C GLU A 147 -6.92 6.11 -9.81
N PHE A 148 -6.03 6.45 -10.73
CA PHE A 148 -5.16 7.61 -10.63
C PHE A 148 -5.57 8.61 -11.72
N GLU A 149 -5.99 9.81 -11.33
CA GLU A 149 -6.32 10.92 -12.23
C GLU A 149 -5.29 12.03 -12.10
N VAL A 150 -4.61 12.32 -13.19
CA VAL A 150 -3.60 13.37 -13.22
C VAL A 150 -4.26 14.73 -13.05
N SER A 151 -3.87 15.45 -12.00
CA SER A 151 -4.37 16.79 -11.67
C SER A 151 -3.34 17.89 -11.93
N GLY A 152 -2.08 17.52 -12.19
CA GLY A 152 -1.01 18.47 -12.39
C GLY A 152 0.26 17.83 -12.94
N LYS A 153 1.39 18.20 -12.38
CA LYS A 153 2.70 17.79 -12.89
C LYS A 153 3.12 16.41 -12.35
N ILE A 154 3.50 15.52 -13.24
CA ILE A 154 4.11 14.23 -12.90
C ILE A 154 5.64 14.37 -13.01
N LYS A 155 6.33 14.09 -11.92
CA LYS A 155 7.80 14.09 -11.83
C LYS A 155 8.40 12.71 -11.95
N CYS A 156 7.84 11.76 -11.25
CA CYS A 156 8.28 10.38 -11.18
C CYS A 156 7.21 9.43 -11.75
N GLY A 157 5.98 9.59 -11.31
CA GLY A 157 4.84 8.79 -11.74
C GLY A 157 4.83 7.35 -11.24
N VAL A 158 5.83 6.93 -10.46
CA VAL A 158 5.89 5.57 -9.92
C VAL A 158 5.09 5.51 -8.63
N VAL A 159 4.16 4.56 -8.59
CA VAL A 159 3.35 4.24 -7.41
C VAL A 159 3.55 2.78 -7.06
N ASP A 160 4.06 2.52 -5.87
CA ASP A 160 4.18 1.19 -5.29
C ASP A 160 3.03 0.97 -4.32
N MET A 161 2.34 -0.15 -4.44
CA MET A 161 1.23 -0.50 -3.57
C MET A 161 1.46 -1.86 -2.95
N TRP A 162 1.21 -1.95 -1.64
CA TRP A 162 1.45 -3.15 -0.86
C TRP A 162 0.22 -3.52 -0.04
N LEU A 163 -0.11 -4.80 -0.04
CA LEU A 163 -1.05 -5.43 0.90
C LEU A 163 -0.25 -6.07 2.05
N PRO A 164 -0.88 -6.36 3.19
CA PRO A 164 -0.22 -7.06 4.29
C PRO A 164 0.34 -8.42 3.87
N THR A 165 1.18 -9.00 4.72
CA THR A 165 1.74 -10.34 4.49
C THR A 165 0.67 -11.43 4.57
N ILE A 166 0.97 -12.60 4.03
CA ILE A 166 0.06 -13.76 3.98
C ILE A 166 -0.39 -14.24 5.38
N GLU A 167 0.36 -13.94 6.42
CA GLU A 167 -0.04 -14.23 7.79
C GLU A 167 -1.18 -13.32 8.28
N ALA A 168 -1.35 -12.16 7.66
CA ALA A 168 -2.36 -11.17 8.05
C ALA A 168 -3.62 -11.21 7.19
N ILE A 169 -3.51 -11.67 5.94
CA ILE A 169 -4.64 -11.73 5.00
C ILE A 169 -4.74 -13.08 4.31
N GLY A 170 -5.94 -13.43 3.85
CA GLY A 170 -6.20 -14.72 3.21
C GLY A 170 -5.61 -14.84 1.80
N LEU A 171 -5.40 -16.06 1.34
CA LEU A 171 -4.83 -16.38 0.02
C LEU A 171 -5.64 -15.85 -1.18
N SER A 172 -6.93 -15.59 -0.99
CA SER A 172 -7.82 -15.04 -2.03
C SER A 172 -7.74 -13.53 -2.16
N THR A 173 -7.08 -12.85 -1.21
CA THR A 173 -6.85 -11.42 -1.22
C THR A 173 -5.53 -11.11 -1.94
N GLY A 174 -5.55 -10.17 -2.88
CA GLY A 174 -4.34 -9.85 -3.63
C GLY A 174 -4.61 -9.03 -4.89
N PHE A 175 -3.57 -8.44 -5.46
CA PHE A 175 -3.67 -7.71 -6.72
C PHE A 175 -3.98 -8.67 -7.88
N LEU A 176 -4.83 -8.24 -8.81
CA LEU A 176 -5.21 -9.08 -9.96
C LEU A 176 -4.10 -9.16 -11.01
N ARG A 177 -3.27 -8.13 -11.08
CA ARG A 177 -2.10 -8.06 -11.97
C ARG A 177 -0.90 -7.58 -11.15
N PRO A 178 -0.27 -8.46 -10.38
CA PRO A 178 0.92 -8.11 -9.60
C PRO A 178 2.09 -7.80 -10.54
N SER A 179 3.08 -7.06 -10.03
CA SER A 179 4.35 -6.76 -10.73
C SER A 179 5.42 -7.79 -10.42
#